data_2dd78bc15df7367f3b299de55032a2e4
#
_entry.id   2dd78bc15df7367f3b299de55032a2e4
#
_cell.length_a   1.000
_cell.length_b   1.000
_cell.length_c   1.000
_cell.angle_alpha   90.00
_cell.angle_beta   90.00
_cell.angle_gamma   90.00
#
_symmetry.space_group_name_H-M   'P 1'
#
loop_
_entity.id
_entity.type
_entity.pdbx_description
1 polymer ?
#
loop_
_entity_poly.entity_id
_entity_poly.type
_entity_poly.pdbx_seq_one_letter_code
_entity_poly.pdbx_strand_id
1 'polypeptide(L)'
;MPKIDVTRFMEQSGMRKARFGGYEPDDVRAALQALCTEYEQRLGRAEAQARKAEQENAALQQHCQTLTAQNNRLSGQNAALAGSSSTYSRQKESLDAQVSALQERNHSLNDQVAVLRLKNGSLQKEKEKLQERAD
;
A
#
# COMPACT_ATOMS: atom_id res chain seq x y z
N MET A 1 -29.02 -0.72 27.78
CA MET A 1 -30.46 -0.75 27.42
C MET A 1 -31.20 0.28 28.24
N PRO A 2 -32.03 1.11 27.64
CA PRO A 2 -32.87 2.01 28.41
C PRO A 2 -33.83 1.15 29.28
N LYS A 3 -33.77 1.35 30.59
CA LYS A 3 -34.70 0.71 31.50
C LYS A 3 -36.11 1.17 31.17
N ILE A 4 -37.06 0.22 31.19
CA ILE A 4 -38.47 0.57 31.07
C ILE A 4 -38.88 1.26 32.36
N ASP A 5 -39.37 2.48 32.23
CA ASP A 5 -39.99 3.18 33.36
C ASP A 5 -41.40 2.63 33.55
N VAL A 6 -41.52 1.76 34.55
CA VAL A 6 -42.77 1.07 34.89
C VAL A 6 -43.88 2.05 35.26
N THR A 7 -43.56 3.12 35.99
CA THR A 7 -44.52 4.14 36.39
C THR A 7 -45.11 4.85 35.17
N ARG A 8 -44.24 5.30 34.26
CA ARG A 8 -44.65 5.93 33.02
C ARG A 8 -45.43 4.97 32.13
N PHE A 9 -45.04 3.71 32.06
CA PHE A 9 -45.76 2.69 31.31
C PHE A 9 -47.18 2.49 31.88
N MET A 10 -47.33 2.41 33.17
CA MET A 10 -48.64 2.27 33.83
C MET A 10 -49.53 3.47 33.59
N GLU A 11 -49.01 4.70 33.65
CA GLU A 11 -49.74 5.92 33.33
C GLU A 11 -50.19 5.99 31.87
N GLN A 12 -49.38 5.55 30.94
CA GLN A 12 -49.64 5.59 29.50
C GLN A 12 -50.50 4.42 29.01
N SER A 13 -50.59 3.33 29.75
CA SER A 13 -51.30 2.10 29.32
C SER A 13 -52.82 2.24 29.27
N GLY A 14 -53.38 3.31 29.88
CA GLY A 14 -54.83 3.53 29.88
C GLY A 14 -55.66 2.49 30.64
N MET A 15 -55.02 1.74 31.58
CA MET A 15 -55.70 0.73 32.39
C MET A 15 -56.79 1.36 33.27
N ARG A 16 -57.98 0.80 33.23
CA ARG A 16 -59.12 1.24 34.08
C ARG A 16 -58.96 0.74 35.49
N LYS A 17 -59.33 1.53 36.46
CA LYS A 17 -59.36 1.11 37.89
C LYS A 17 -60.54 0.17 38.15
N ALA A 18 -60.29 -0.86 38.95
CA ALA A 18 -61.32 -1.78 39.37
C ALA A 18 -62.18 -1.20 40.49
N ARG A 19 -63.38 -1.77 40.64
CA ARG A 19 -64.42 -1.27 41.58
C ARG A 19 -64.00 -1.40 43.04
N PHE A 20 -63.16 -2.39 43.37
CA PHE A 20 -62.70 -2.72 44.76
C PHE A 20 -61.21 -2.44 44.95
N GLY A 21 -60.59 -1.60 44.18
CA GLY A 21 -59.14 -1.29 44.20
C GLY A 21 -58.35 -2.04 43.14
N GLY A 22 -57.18 -1.51 42.79
CA GLY A 22 -56.35 -2.05 41.71
C GLY A 22 -56.86 -1.68 40.31
N TYR A 23 -56.46 -2.46 39.33
CA TYR A 23 -56.80 -2.29 37.90
C TYR A 23 -57.69 -3.44 37.40
N GLU A 24 -58.43 -3.22 36.33
CA GLU A 24 -59.21 -4.27 35.70
C GLU A 24 -58.29 -5.38 35.16
N PRO A 25 -58.57 -6.68 35.47
CA PRO A 25 -57.69 -7.79 35.12
C PRO A 25 -57.42 -7.93 33.63
N ASP A 26 -58.42 -7.66 32.80
CA ASP A 26 -58.28 -7.75 31.35
C ASP A 26 -57.40 -6.66 30.77
N ASP A 27 -57.47 -5.46 31.34
CA ASP A 27 -56.62 -4.33 30.97
C ASP A 27 -55.15 -4.58 31.38
N VAL A 28 -54.91 -5.16 32.54
CA VAL A 28 -53.58 -5.58 33.00
C VAL A 28 -52.99 -6.62 32.06
N ARG A 29 -53.77 -7.62 31.67
CA ARG A 29 -53.34 -8.69 30.79
C ARG A 29 -52.98 -8.11 29.40
N ALA A 30 -53.84 -7.26 28.86
CA ALA A 30 -53.57 -6.58 27.57
C ALA A 30 -52.33 -5.72 27.62
N ALA A 31 -52.12 -4.93 28.68
CA ALA A 31 -50.91 -4.12 28.87
C ALA A 31 -49.65 -4.97 29.00
N LEU A 32 -49.67 -6.06 29.73
CA LEU A 32 -48.54 -6.99 29.83
C LEU A 32 -48.23 -7.66 28.49
N GLN A 33 -49.23 -8.06 27.71
CA GLN A 33 -49.03 -8.64 26.37
C GLN A 33 -48.42 -7.61 25.41
N ALA A 34 -48.88 -6.37 25.42
CA ALA A 34 -48.33 -5.30 24.66
C ALA A 34 -46.86 -5.04 25.01
N LEU A 35 -46.55 -5.03 26.30
CA LEU A 35 -45.18 -4.88 26.80
C LEU A 35 -44.27 -6.03 26.36
N CYS A 36 -44.73 -7.26 26.45
CA CYS A 36 -43.97 -8.43 25.98
C CYS A 36 -43.68 -8.34 24.49
N THR A 37 -44.70 -8.02 23.71
CA THR A 37 -44.53 -7.87 22.23
C THR A 37 -43.53 -6.77 21.89
N GLU A 38 -43.60 -5.62 22.56
CA GLU A 38 -42.62 -4.55 22.34
C GLU A 38 -41.21 -4.99 22.75
N TYR A 39 -41.09 -5.70 23.83
CA TYR A 39 -39.79 -6.19 24.29
C TYR A 39 -39.19 -7.21 23.33
N GLU A 40 -40.00 -8.15 22.85
CA GLU A 40 -39.59 -9.13 21.84
C GLU A 40 -39.15 -8.47 20.54
N GLN A 41 -39.86 -7.43 20.07
CA GLN A 41 -39.46 -6.66 18.91
C GLN A 41 -38.13 -5.92 19.12
N ARG A 42 -37.94 -5.31 20.29
CA ARG A 42 -36.68 -4.64 20.63
C ARG A 42 -35.51 -5.61 20.70
N LEU A 43 -35.74 -6.77 21.32
CA LEU A 43 -34.76 -7.83 21.42
C LEU A 43 -34.37 -8.33 20.02
N GLY A 44 -35.36 -8.64 19.18
CA GLY A 44 -35.10 -9.08 17.80
C GLY A 44 -34.32 -8.06 16.97
N ARG A 45 -34.61 -6.77 17.12
CA ARG A 45 -33.82 -5.70 16.47
C ARG A 45 -32.39 -5.64 16.99
N ALA A 46 -32.20 -5.73 18.30
CA ALA A 46 -30.87 -5.71 18.92
C ALA A 46 -30.04 -6.92 18.47
N GLU A 47 -30.63 -8.10 18.43
CA GLU A 47 -29.97 -9.32 17.94
C GLU A 47 -29.61 -9.21 16.45
N ALA A 48 -30.48 -8.66 15.62
CA ALA A 48 -30.21 -8.44 14.21
C ALA A 48 -29.06 -7.45 14.01
N GLN A 49 -29.02 -6.36 14.80
CA GLN A 49 -27.93 -5.41 14.77
C GLN A 49 -26.60 -6.03 15.24
N ALA A 50 -26.63 -6.85 16.30
CA ALA A 50 -25.44 -7.54 16.78
C ALA A 50 -24.88 -8.50 15.72
N ARG A 51 -25.72 -9.31 15.08
CA ARG A 51 -25.30 -10.22 14.00
C ARG A 51 -24.69 -9.45 12.82
N LYS A 52 -25.31 -8.33 12.46
CA LYS A 52 -24.79 -7.47 11.38
C LYS A 52 -23.42 -6.91 11.74
N ALA A 53 -23.25 -6.39 12.95
CA ALA A 53 -21.97 -5.88 13.44
C ALA A 53 -20.89 -6.97 13.50
N GLU A 54 -21.24 -8.18 13.90
CA GLU A 54 -20.33 -9.33 13.90
C GLU A 54 -19.87 -9.68 12.48
N GLN A 55 -20.78 -9.70 11.51
CA GLN A 55 -20.45 -9.96 10.12
C GLN A 55 -19.54 -8.86 9.53
N GLU A 56 -19.85 -7.60 9.80
CA GLU A 56 -19.03 -6.47 9.36
C GLU A 56 -17.62 -6.52 10.00
N ASN A 57 -17.55 -6.87 11.29
CA ASN A 57 -16.27 -7.05 11.98
C ASN A 57 -15.43 -8.17 11.38
N ALA A 58 -16.04 -9.31 11.09
CA ALA A 58 -15.35 -10.42 10.44
C ALA A 58 -14.81 -10.04 9.05
N ALA A 59 -15.62 -9.33 8.26
CA ALA A 59 -15.22 -8.84 6.95
C ALA A 59 -14.08 -7.83 7.03
N LEU A 60 -14.14 -6.90 7.99
CA LEU A 60 -13.08 -5.93 8.22
C LEU A 60 -11.78 -6.59 8.67
N GLN A 61 -11.84 -7.58 9.56
CA GLN A 61 -10.66 -8.34 9.98
C GLN A 61 -9.99 -9.03 8.81
N GLN A 62 -10.78 -9.67 7.93
CA GLN A 62 -10.26 -10.31 6.73
C GLN A 62 -9.61 -9.29 5.78
N HIS A 63 -10.23 -8.14 5.61
CA HIS A 63 -9.68 -7.06 4.79
C HIS A 63 -8.37 -6.51 5.36
N CYS A 64 -8.29 -6.31 6.66
CA CYS A 64 -7.05 -5.90 7.35
C CYS A 64 -5.92 -6.92 7.15
N GLN A 65 -6.20 -8.21 7.25
CA GLN A 65 -5.22 -9.27 7.01
C GLN A 65 -4.70 -9.23 5.57
N THR A 66 -5.60 -9.06 4.61
CA THR A 66 -5.23 -8.94 3.18
C THR A 66 -4.35 -7.72 2.93
N LEU A 67 -4.72 -6.56 3.47
CA LEU A 67 -3.92 -5.34 3.35
C LEU A 67 -2.55 -5.46 4.00
N THR A 68 -2.48 -6.10 5.16
CA THR A 68 -1.21 -6.36 5.85
C THR A 68 -0.29 -7.24 4.99
N ALA A 69 -0.82 -8.31 4.41
CA ALA A 69 -0.07 -9.17 3.51
C ALA A 69 0.42 -8.44 2.26
N GLN A 70 -0.44 -7.59 1.67
CA GLN A 70 -0.07 -6.75 0.53
C GLN A 70 1.03 -5.74 0.88
N ASN A 71 0.91 -5.09 2.03
CA ASN A 71 1.93 -4.15 2.51
C ASN A 71 3.29 -4.82 2.73
N ASN A 72 3.30 -6.00 3.35
CA ASN A 72 4.53 -6.77 3.54
C ASN A 72 5.18 -7.15 2.20
N ARG A 73 4.37 -7.58 1.23
CA ARG A 73 4.85 -7.88 -0.13
C ARG A 73 5.43 -6.65 -0.83
N LEU A 74 4.73 -5.53 -0.78
CA LEU A 74 5.19 -4.27 -1.37
C LEU A 74 6.47 -3.76 -0.71
N SER A 75 6.58 -3.87 0.61
CA SER A 75 7.80 -3.53 1.35
C SER A 75 9.00 -4.38 0.90
N GLY A 76 8.79 -5.68 0.73
CA GLY A 76 9.82 -6.57 0.19
C GLY A 76 10.23 -6.23 -1.25
N GLN A 77 9.26 -5.93 -2.11
CA GLN A 77 9.53 -5.50 -3.48
C GLN A 77 10.29 -4.17 -3.53
N ASN A 78 9.91 -3.21 -2.69
CA ASN A 78 10.61 -1.93 -2.59
C ASN A 78 12.07 -2.10 -2.13
N ALA A 79 12.31 -2.96 -1.15
CA ALA A 79 13.67 -3.27 -0.71
C ALA A 79 14.50 -3.92 -1.82
N ALA A 80 13.93 -4.87 -2.57
CA ALA A 80 14.59 -5.49 -3.71
C ALA A 80 14.91 -4.48 -4.84
N LEU A 81 13.95 -3.60 -5.15
CA LEU A 81 14.15 -2.54 -6.14
C LEU A 81 15.24 -1.55 -5.71
N ALA A 82 15.28 -1.16 -4.44
CA ALA A 82 16.33 -0.30 -3.89
C ALA A 82 17.71 -0.96 -4.01
N GLY A 83 17.80 -2.25 -3.71
CA GLY A 83 19.03 -3.03 -3.89
C GLY A 83 19.49 -3.09 -5.36
N SER A 84 18.57 -3.36 -6.27
CA SER A 84 18.85 -3.36 -7.72
C SER A 84 19.29 -1.98 -8.21
N SER A 85 18.61 -0.93 -7.78
CA SER A 85 18.97 0.46 -8.13
C SER A 85 20.38 0.81 -7.67
N SER A 86 20.75 0.43 -6.44
CA SER A 86 22.11 0.63 -5.93
C SER A 86 23.16 -0.12 -6.76
N THR A 87 22.86 -1.36 -7.17
CA THR A 87 23.75 -2.16 -8.02
C THR A 87 23.93 -1.51 -9.41
N TYR A 88 22.87 -1.07 -10.03
CA TYR A 88 22.93 -0.38 -11.32
C TYR A 88 23.72 0.95 -11.23
N SER A 89 23.56 1.70 -10.14
CA SER A 89 24.35 2.94 -9.94
C SER A 89 25.84 2.64 -9.88
N ARG A 90 26.26 1.61 -9.17
CA ARG A 90 27.66 1.18 -9.10
C ARG A 90 28.20 0.70 -10.45
N GLN A 91 27.39 -0.05 -11.20
CA GLN A 91 27.76 -0.50 -12.55
C GLN A 91 27.91 0.68 -13.49
N LYS A 92 27.01 1.65 -13.41
CA LYS A 92 27.09 2.88 -14.20
C LYS A 92 28.37 3.65 -13.91
N GLU A 93 28.69 3.89 -12.62
CA GLU A 93 29.92 4.57 -12.22
C GLU A 93 31.16 3.86 -12.76
N SER A 94 31.18 2.53 -12.67
CA SER A 94 32.30 1.72 -13.23
C SER A 94 32.40 1.85 -14.74
N LEU A 95 31.28 1.80 -15.45
CA LEU A 95 31.26 1.97 -16.91
C LEU A 95 31.66 3.39 -17.33
N ASP A 96 31.19 4.41 -16.63
CA ASP A 96 31.58 5.81 -16.88
C ASP A 96 33.08 6.00 -16.72
N ALA A 97 33.70 5.40 -15.68
CA ALA A 97 35.14 5.42 -15.47
C ALA A 97 35.90 4.69 -16.61
N GLN A 98 35.39 3.55 -17.08
CA GLN A 98 35.98 2.81 -18.20
C GLN A 98 35.90 3.62 -19.51
N VAL A 99 34.76 4.24 -19.77
CA VAL A 99 34.59 5.11 -20.95
C VAL A 99 35.56 6.29 -20.92
N SER A 100 35.70 6.94 -19.79
CA SER A 100 36.68 8.05 -19.63
C SER A 100 38.10 7.60 -19.88
N ALA A 101 38.51 6.47 -19.32
CA ALA A 101 39.84 5.90 -19.53
C ALA A 101 40.09 5.52 -21.00
N LEU A 102 39.09 4.95 -21.67
CA LEU A 102 39.17 4.62 -23.11
C LEU A 102 39.24 5.89 -24.01
N GLN A 103 38.53 6.93 -23.66
CA GLN A 103 38.60 8.22 -24.35
C GLN A 103 40.01 8.85 -24.25
N GLU A 104 40.58 8.85 -23.03
CA GLU A 104 41.95 9.34 -22.85
C GLU A 104 42.97 8.52 -23.62
N ARG A 105 42.83 7.18 -23.61
CA ARG A 105 43.69 6.30 -24.38
C ARG A 105 43.54 6.51 -25.86
N ASN A 106 42.33 6.67 -26.35
CA ASN A 106 42.07 7.00 -27.77
C ASN A 106 42.74 8.31 -28.16
N HIS A 107 42.63 9.34 -27.34
CA HIS A 107 43.27 10.61 -27.58
C HIS A 107 44.79 10.46 -27.67
N SER A 108 45.41 9.78 -26.71
CA SER A 108 46.85 9.47 -26.71
C SER A 108 47.28 8.68 -27.93
N LEU A 109 46.49 7.68 -28.37
CA LEU A 109 46.81 6.91 -29.59
C LEU A 109 46.70 7.76 -30.85
N ASN A 110 45.75 8.66 -30.96
CA ASN A 110 45.64 9.58 -32.06
C ASN A 110 46.85 10.50 -32.14
N ASP A 111 47.34 11.00 -31.01
CA ASP A 111 48.57 11.82 -30.98
C ASP A 111 49.79 11.01 -31.43
N GLN A 112 49.91 9.76 -30.94
CA GLN A 112 51.02 8.88 -31.38
C GLN A 112 50.95 8.60 -32.89
N VAL A 113 49.76 8.36 -33.46
CA VAL A 113 49.58 8.17 -34.87
C VAL A 113 49.97 9.41 -35.64
N ALA A 114 49.64 10.61 -35.19
CA ALA A 114 50.03 11.86 -35.81
C ALA A 114 51.55 12.03 -35.85
N VAL A 115 52.23 11.74 -34.72
CA VAL A 115 53.70 11.78 -34.63
C VAL A 115 54.35 10.76 -35.54
N LEU A 116 53.84 9.53 -35.60
CA LEU A 116 54.35 8.50 -36.48
C LEU A 116 54.18 8.84 -37.98
N ARG A 117 53.07 9.44 -38.34
CA ARG A 117 52.85 9.92 -39.74
C ARG A 117 53.85 10.99 -40.15
N LEU A 118 54.15 11.92 -39.23
CA LEU A 118 55.20 12.94 -39.47
C LEU A 118 56.55 12.32 -39.62
N LYS A 119 56.96 11.37 -38.77
CA LYS A 119 58.23 10.65 -38.88
C LYS A 119 58.29 9.83 -40.16
N ASN A 120 57.23 9.12 -40.55
CA ASN A 120 57.19 8.39 -41.80
C ASN A 120 57.36 9.32 -43.01
N GLY A 121 56.69 10.45 -43.00
CA GLY A 121 56.86 11.45 -44.04
C GLY A 121 58.29 11.96 -44.18
N SER A 122 58.95 12.24 -43.06
CA SER A 122 60.35 12.62 -43.00
C SER A 122 61.29 11.53 -43.56
N LEU A 123 61.09 10.30 -43.07
CA LEU A 123 61.92 9.17 -43.51
C LEU A 123 61.75 8.88 -45.01
N GLN A 124 60.55 9.03 -45.53
CA GLN A 124 60.31 8.88 -46.96
C GLN A 124 61.03 9.90 -47.78
N LYS A 125 61.06 11.17 -47.40
CA LYS A 125 61.81 12.23 -47.99
C LYS A 125 63.33 12.00 -47.98
N GLU A 126 63.83 11.51 -46.80
CA GLU A 126 65.21 11.11 -46.66
C GLU A 126 65.60 9.98 -47.62
N LYS A 127 64.76 8.94 -47.74
CA LYS A 127 64.93 7.83 -48.62
C LYS A 127 65.00 8.33 -50.09
N GLU A 128 64.09 9.15 -50.49
CA GLU A 128 64.07 9.72 -51.82
C GLU A 128 65.37 10.48 -52.13
N LYS A 129 65.87 11.35 -51.23
CA LYS A 129 67.15 12.05 -51.36
C LYS A 129 68.35 11.15 -51.50
N LEU A 130 68.36 10.08 -50.72
CA LEU A 130 69.41 9.06 -50.75
C LEU A 130 69.41 8.29 -52.07
N GLN A 131 68.24 7.96 -52.62
CA GLN A 131 68.11 7.36 -53.93
C GLN A 131 68.61 8.29 -55.06
N GLU A 132 68.24 9.54 -55.02
CA GLU A 132 68.74 10.54 -56.00
C GLU A 132 70.24 10.67 -55.94
N ARG A 133 70.92 10.55 -54.79
CA ARG A 133 72.36 10.59 -54.66
C ARG A 133 73.06 9.31 -55.15
N ALA A 134 72.36 8.17 -55.10
CA ALA A 134 72.90 6.89 -55.58
C ALA A 134 72.80 6.71 -57.10
N ASP A 135 71.92 7.42 -57.72
CA ASP A 135 71.79 7.48 -59.18
C ASP A 135 72.71 8.60 -59.71
#